data_905f746c7bff74bba4a3e581003fce00
#
_entry.id   905f746c7bff74bba4a3e581003fce00
#
_cell.length_a   1.000
_cell.length_b   1.000
_cell.length_c   1.000
_cell.angle_alpha   90.00
_cell.angle_beta   90.00
_cell.angle_gamma   90.00
#
_symmetry.space_group_name_H-M   'P 1'
#
loop_
_entity.id
_entity.type
_entity.pdbx_description
1 polymer ?
#
loop_
_entity_poly.entity_id
_entity_poly.type
_entity_poly.pdbx_seq_one_letter_code
_entity_poly.pdbx_strand_id
1 'polypeptide(L)'
;MIKYYYVDLFVVMYVKELYQKYKEIINYLIFGILTTLISLIVYYMLSLTILNPNVSVELQIANLFSWIAGVLFAYFTNRAFVFNSKNENKFKEFITFTGARVSTLLLDMVIMFLFVTILKGNDKIFKLVSQILVIVGNYLLSKLIVFKKDSYEKCSK
;
A
#
# COMPACT_ATOMS: atom_id res chain seq x y z
N MET A 1 6.93 44.38 -0.19
CA MET A 1 7.77 43.26 0.34
C MET A 1 7.11 42.56 1.53
N ILE A 2 6.60 43.24 2.55
CA ILE A 2 5.97 42.65 3.75
C ILE A 2 4.73 41.80 3.44
N LYS A 3 3.88 42.18 2.45
CA LYS A 3 2.62 41.48 2.11
C LYS A 3 2.86 40.08 1.52
N TYR A 4 3.95 39.87 0.79
CA TYR A 4 4.32 38.53 0.25
C TYR A 4 4.79 37.60 1.38
N TYR A 5 5.50 38.11 2.37
CA TYR A 5 5.97 37.30 3.53
C TYR A 5 4.81 36.72 4.35
N TYR A 6 3.72 37.50 4.54
CA TYR A 6 2.55 37.00 5.28
C TYR A 6 1.74 35.97 4.48
N VAL A 7 1.69 36.09 3.15
CA VAL A 7 1.02 35.10 2.28
C VAL A 7 1.80 33.78 2.31
N ASP A 8 3.13 33.83 2.20
CA ASP A 8 3.98 32.64 2.26
C ASP A 8 3.90 31.95 3.64
N LEU A 9 3.91 32.71 4.72
CA LEU A 9 3.78 32.18 6.07
C LEU A 9 2.41 31.51 6.29
N PHE A 10 1.32 32.15 5.80
CA PHE A 10 -0.04 31.59 5.91
C PHE A 10 -0.17 30.31 5.07
N VAL A 11 0.36 30.27 3.87
CA VAL A 11 0.37 29.09 3.00
C VAL A 11 1.16 27.96 3.66
N VAL A 12 2.33 28.23 4.21
CA VAL A 12 3.15 27.23 4.91
C VAL A 12 2.43 26.69 6.14
N MET A 13 1.78 27.55 6.94
CA MET A 13 0.99 27.11 8.10
C MET A 13 -0.19 26.24 7.67
N TYR A 14 -0.95 26.65 6.66
CA TYR A 14 -2.09 25.90 6.15
C TYR A 14 -1.68 24.54 5.58
N VAL A 15 -0.61 24.48 4.80
CA VAL A 15 -0.05 23.22 4.26
C VAL A 15 0.41 22.31 5.40
N LYS A 16 1.03 22.86 6.45
CA LYS A 16 1.45 22.07 7.62
C LYS A 16 0.26 21.49 8.38
N GLU A 17 -0.80 22.26 8.59
CA GLU A 17 -2.04 21.77 9.22
C GLU A 17 -2.71 20.67 8.38
N LEU A 18 -2.81 20.90 7.06
CA LEU A 18 -3.36 19.93 6.13
C LEU A 18 -2.54 18.63 6.11
N TYR A 19 -1.22 18.75 6.09
CA TYR A 19 -0.33 17.60 6.19
C TYR A 19 -0.53 16.84 7.49
N GLN A 20 -0.60 17.51 8.63
CA GLN A 20 -0.81 16.87 9.93
C GLN A 20 -2.15 16.14 9.99
N LYS A 21 -3.21 16.73 9.44
CA LYS A 21 -4.55 16.14 9.37
C LYS A 21 -4.59 14.86 8.53
N TYR A 22 -3.87 14.84 7.40
CA TYR A 22 -3.88 13.72 6.46
C TYR A 22 -2.58 12.91 6.44
N LYS A 23 -1.70 13.12 7.40
CA LYS A 23 -0.36 12.51 7.48
C LYS A 23 -0.37 10.99 7.29
N GLU A 24 -1.33 10.30 7.89
CA GLU A 24 -1.45 8.85 7.80
C GLU A 24 -1.72 8.40 6.35
N ILE A 25 -2.66 9.06 5.67
CA ILE A 25 -3.01 8.75 4.27
C ILE A 25 -1.87 9.10 3.33
N ILE A 26 -1.26 10.28 3.51
CA ILE A 26 -0.13 10.74 2.70
C ILE A 26 1.04 9.79 2.83
N ASN A 27 1.42 9.42 4.05
CA ASN A 27 2.49 8.46 4.29
C ASN A 27 2.15 7.10 3.67
N TYR A 28 0.91 6.63 3.82
CA TYR A 28 0.46 5.38 3.21
C TYR A 28 0.65 5.39 1.69
N LEU A 29 0.29 6.47 1.00
CA LEU A 29 0.47 6.60 -0.45
C LEU A 29 1.94 6.66 -0.84
N ILE A 30 2.77 7.42 -0.11
CA ILE A 30 4.21 7.51 -0.37
C ILE A 30 4.87 6.13 -0.23
N PHE A 31 4.61 5.42 0.87
CA PHE A 31 5.17 4.08 1.08
C PHE A 31 4.58 3.05 0.13
N GLY A 32 3.35 3.24 -0.36
CA GLY A 32 2.75 2.46 -1.43
C GLY A 32 3.53 2.57 -2.75
N ILE A 33 3.89 3.80 -3.14
CA ILE A 33 4.74 4.05 -4.33
C ILE A 33 6.11 3.42 -4.14
N LEU A 34 6.74 3.61 -2.99
CA LEU A 34 8.04 3.00 -2.68
C LEU A 34 7.99 1.47 -2.70
N THR A 35 6.90 0.87 -2.22
CA THR A 35 6.65 -0.57 -2.31
C THR A 35 6.68 -1.06 -3.76
N THR A 36 6.02 -0.34 -4.66
CA THR A 36 6.01 -0.67 -6.09
C THR A 36 7.42 -0.56 -6.69
N LEU A 37 8.17 0.48 -6.34
CA LEU A 37 9.56 0.64 -6.79
C LEU A 37 10.45 -0.50 -6.31
N ILE A 38 10.36 -0.91 -5.05
CA ILE A 38 11.11 -2.05 -4.51
C ILE A 38 10.75 -3.34 -5.25
N SER A 39 9.46 -3.60 -5.48
CA SER A 39 9.03 -4.78 -6.25
C SER A 39 9.62 -4.78 -7.66
N LEU A 40 9.59 -3.65 -8.36
CA LEU A 40 10.18 -3.52 -9.69
C LEU A 40 11.69 -3.74 -9.69
N ILE A 41 12.41 -3.16 -8.73
CA ILE A 41 13.87 -3.33 -8.59
C ILE A 41 14.19 -4.82 -8.41
N VAL A 42 13.51 -5.52 -7.50
CA VAL A 42 13.75 -6.95 -7.25
C VAL A 42 13.41 -7.78 -8.50
N TYR A 43 12.28 -7.48 -9.16
CA TYR A 43 11.90 -8.16 -10.40
C TYR A 43 12.99 -8.01 -11.48
N TYR A 44 13.42 -6.79 -11.77
CA TYR A 44 14.44 -6.55 -12.79
C TYR A 44 15.80 -7.10 -12.40
N MET A 45 16.19 -7.02 -11.14
CA MET A 45 17.43 -7.66 -10.69
C MET A 45 17.42 -9.16 -10.98
N LEU A 46 16.34 -9.87 -10.63
CA LEU A 46 16.24 -11.31 -10.85
C LEU A 46 16.17 -11.66 -12.34
N SER A 47 15.37 -10.95 -13.13
CA SER A 47 15.15 -11.24 -14.54
C SER A 47 16.35 -10.87 -15.44
N LEU A 48 17.23 -9.96 -15.00
CA LEU A 48 18.41 -9.57 -15.74
C LEU A 48 19.69 -10.34 -15.33
N THR A 49 19.68 -10.98 -14.13
CA THR A 49 20.91 -11.59 -13.61
C THR A 49 20.85 -13.11 -13.47
N ILE A 50 19.70 -13.65 -13.01
CA ILE A 50 19.61 -15.06 -12.58
C ILE A 50 18.55 -15.82 -13.36
N LEU A 51 17.39 -15.20 -13.65
CA LEU A 51 16.21 -15.84 -14.22
C LEU A 51 15.96 -15.37 -15.65
N ASN A 52 15.64 -16.30 -16.54
CA ASN A 52 15.32 -15.98 -17.94
C ASN A 52 13.81 -15.65 -18.08
N PRO A 53 13.43 -14.41 -18.37
CA PRO A 53 12.01 -14.03 -18.46
C PRO A 53 11.27 -14.66 -19.65
N ASN A 54 11.98 -15.29 -20.61
CA ASN A 54 11.35 -16.02 -21.69
C ASN A 54 10.91 -17.44 -21.28
N VAL A 55 11.35 -17.92 -20.10
CA VAL A 55 10.92 -19.18 -19.51
C VAL A 55 9.77 -18.89 -18.53
N SER A 56 8.57 -19.38 -18.83
CA SER A 56 7.36 -19.06 -18.04
C SER A 56 7.50 -19.34 -16.55
N VAL A 57 8.16 -20.43 -16.17
CA VAL A 57 8.37 -20.78 -14.75
C VAL A 57 9.29 -19.78 -14.05
N GLU A 58 10.41 -19.41 -14.68
CA GLU A 58 11.37 -18.46 -14.14
C GLU A 58 10.79 -17.05 -14.03
N LEU A 59 9.96 -16.65 -15.01
CA LEU A 59 9.20 -15.41 -14.95
C LEU A 59 8.27 -15.37 -13.72
N GLN A 60 7.55 -16.46 -13.43
CA GLN A 60 6.66 -16.52 -12.26
C GLN A 60 7.45 -16.52 -10.93
N ILE A 61 8.61 -17.15 -10.91
CA ILE A 61 9.53 -17.09 -9.76
C ILE A 61 9.99 -15.64 -9.50
N ALA A 62 10.41 -14.91 -10.54
CA ALA A 62 10.78 -13.49 -10.42
C ALA A 62 9.60 -12.64 -9.89
N ASN A 63 8.39 -12.86 -10.42
CA ASN A 63 7.18 -12.19 -9.95
C ASN A 63 6.89 -12.49 -8.47
N LEU A 64 6.99 -13.75 -8.06
CA LEU A 64 6.73 -14.16 -6.68
C LEU A 64 7.72 -13.49 -5.70
N PHE A 65 9.01 -13.54 -5.99
CA PHE A 65 10.01 -12.91 -5.13
C PHE A 65 9.87 -11.39 -5.08
N SER A 66 9.55 -10.75 -6.20
CA SER A 66 9.29 -9.31 -6.23
C SER A 66 8.08 -8.92 -5.39
N TRP A 67 7.01 -9.73 -5.46
CA TRP A 67 5.81 -9.53 -4.64
C TRP A 67 6.11 -9.71 -3.14
N ILE A 68 6.86 -10.76 -2.76
CA ILE A 68 7.28 -11.01 -1.37
C ILE A 68 8.10 -9.81 -0.86
N ALA A 69 9.07 -9.34 -1.61
CA ALA A 69 9.89 -8.18 -1.24
C ALA A 69 9.02 -6.92 -1.04
N GLY A 70 8.07 -6.68 -1.94
CA GLY A 70 7.11 -5.59 -1.82
C GLY A 70 6.24 -5.70 -0.58
N VAL A 71 5.69 -6.88 -0.28
CA VAL A 71 4.85 -7.11 0.91
C VAL A 71 5.66 -6.92 2.20
N LEU A 72 6.88 -7.42 2.27
CA LEU A 72 7.76 -7.23 3.41
C LEU A 72 8.06 -5.74 3.63
N PHE A 73 8.49 -5.03 2.60
CA PHE A 73 8.76 -3.60 2.67
C PHE A 73 7.52 -2.82 3.11
N ALA A 74 6.36 -3.10 2.50
CA ALA A 74 5.10 -2.47 2.85
C ALA A 74 4.70 -2.73 4.31
N TYR A 75 4.88 -3.95 4.82
CA TYR A 75 4.58 -4.27 6.20
C TYR A 75 5.43 -3.44 7.17
N PHE A 76 6.75 -3.46 7.00
CA PHE A 76 7.65 -2.74 7.90
C PHE A 76 7.41 -1.24 7.88
N THR A 77 7.26 -0.65 6.69
CA THR A 77 7.02 0.80 6.55
C THR A 77 5.65 1.23 7.06
N ASN A 78 4.60 0.49 6.75
CA ASN A 78 3.27 0.78 7.29
C ASN A 78 3.23 0.64 8.81
N ARG A 79 3.84 -0.41 9.36
CA ARG A 79 3.94 -0.61 10.80
C ARG A 79 4.66 0.56 11.49
N ALA A 80 5.83 0.95 10.97
CA ALA A 80 6.70 1.92 11.63
C ALA A 80 6.28 3.38 11.40
N PHE A 81 5.93 3.74 10.16
CA PHE A 81 5.81 5.16 9.75
C PHE A 81 4.37 5.61 9.48
N VAL A 82 3.47 4.67 9.14
CA VAL A 82 2.07 5.01 8.86
C VAL A 82 1.22 4.88 10.11
N PHE A 83 1.18 3.68 10.70
CA PHE A 83 0.27 3.34 11.79
C PHE A 83 0.93 3.38 13.18
N ASN A 84 2.26 3.44 13.26
CA ASN A 84 3.03 3.42 14.53
C ASN A 84 2.57 2.28 15.46
N SER A 85 2.44 1.06 14.91
CA SER A 85 1.93 -0.08 15.65
C SER A 85 2.91 -0.50 16.75
N LYS A 86 2.39 -0.67 17.97
CA LYS A 86 3.12 -1.18 19.15
C LYS A 86 2.76 -2.63 19.47
N ASN A 87 2.05 -3.34 18.59
CA ASN A 87 1.63 -4.71 18.82
C ASN A 87 2.86 -5.62 19.05
N GLU A 88 2.85 -6.35 20.15
CA GLU A 88 3.95 -7.25 20.51
C GLU A 88 3.99 -8.50 19.62
N ASN A 89 2.82 -8.97 19.17
CA ASN A 89 2.74 -10.14 18.29
C ASN A 89 2.91 -9.76 16.81
N LYS A 90 4.16 -9.44 16.43
CA LYS A 90 4.55 -9.03 15.09
C LYS A 90 4.24 -10.08 14.02
N PHE A 91 4.33 -11.36 14.36
CA PHE A 91 4.07 -12.44 13.42
C PHE A 91 2.59 -12.53 13.05
N LYS A 92 1.70 -12.48 14.03
CA LYS A 92 0.25 -12.46 13.78
C LYS A 92 -0.15 -11.23 12.97
N GLU A 93 0.42 -10.07 13.30
CA GLU A 93 0.20 -8.82 12.56
C GLU A 93 0.64 -8.93 11.10
N PHE A 94 1.83 -9.53 10.85
CA PHE A 94 2.35 -9.77 9.51
C PHE A 94 1.45 -10.72 8.69
N ILE A 95 1.00 -11.82 9.27
CA ILE A 95 0.09 -12.77 8.59
C ILE A 95 -1.24 -12.09 8.26
N THR A 96 -1.80 -11.31 9.19
CA THR A 96 -3.04 -10.57 8.95
C THR A 96 -2.85 -9.49 7.86
N PHE A 97 -1.71 -8.81 7.85
CA PHE A 97 -1.36 -7.83 6.82
C PHE A 97 -1.26 -8.49 5.44
N THR A 98 -0.56 -9.62 5.36
CA THR A 98 -0.41 -10.38 4.10
C THR A 98 -1.75 -10.90 3.61
N GLY A 99 -2.59 -11.42 4.51
CA GLY A 99 -3.95 -11.84 4.21
C GLY A 99 -4.82 -10.70 3.64
N ALA A 100 -4.72 -9.51 4.21
CA ALA A 100 -5.41 -8.32 3.69
C ALA A 100 -4.95 -7.98 2.26
N ARG A 101 -3.65 -8.09 1.95
CA ARG A 101 -3.11 -7.88 0.61
C ARG A 101 -3.62 -8.91 -0.40
N VAL A 102 -3.66 -10.17 -0.02
CA VAL A 102 -4.23 -11.25 -0.86
C VAL A 102 -5.73 -11.02 -1.09
N SER A 103 -6.48 -10.62 -0.06
CA SER A 103 -7.92 -10.35 -0.20
C SER A 103 -8.21 -9.22 -1.19
N THR A 104 -7.42 -8.15 -1.19
CA THR A 104 -7.60 -7.06 -2.16
C THR A 104 -7.13 -7.43 -3.56
N LEU A 105 -6.17 -8.33 -3.71
CA LEU A 105 -5.81 -8.92 -5.00
C LEU A 105 -6.98 -9.74 -5.58
N LEU A 106 -7.62 -10.56 -4.75
CA LEU A 106 -8.81 -11.32 -5.15
C LEU A 106 -9.97 -10.39 -5.54
N LEU A 107 -10.16 -9.29 -4.80
CA LEU A 107 -11.15 -8.27 -5.13
C LEU A 107 -10.89 -7.66 -6.52
N ASP A 108 -9.65 -7.29 -6.84
CA ASP A 108 -9.26 -6.80 -8.17
C ASP A 108 -9.62 -7.81 -9.27
N MET A 109 -9.27 -9.08 -9.06
CA MET A 109 -9.58 -10.15 -10.01
C MET A 109 -11.10 -10.33 -10.24
N VAL A 110 -11.90 -10.29 -9.17
CA VAL A 110 -13.36 -10.40 -9.24
C VAL A 110 -13.95 -9.20 -9.99
N ILE A 111 -13.53 -7.98 -9.69
CA ILE A 111 -13.99 -6.76 -10.38
C ILE A 111 -13.69 -6.86 -11.89
N MET A 112 -12.44 -7.19 -12.24
CA MET A 112 -12.04 -7.30 -13.64
C MET A 112 -12.83 -8.42 -14.37
N PHE A 113 -13.02 -9.57 -13.74
CA PHE A 113 -13.80 -10.65 -14.31
C PHE A 113 -15.26 -10.25 -14.56
N LEU A 114 -15.92 -9.67 -13.57
CA LEU A 114 -17.33 -9.28 -13.69
C LEU A 114 -17.53 -8.17 -14.73
N PHE A 115 -16.78 -7.10 -14.63
CA PHE A 115 -17.04 -5.90 -15.45
C PHE A 115 -16.41 -5.95 -16.84
N VAL A 116 -15.28 -6.61 -17.00
CA VAL A 116 -14.60 -6.70 -18.31
C VAL A 116 -14.99 -7.98 -19.05
N THR A 117 -14.95 -9.13 -18.38
CA THR A 117 -15.20 -10.41 -19.06
C THR A 117 -16.69 -10.67 -19.28
N ILE A 118 -17.53 -10.47 -18.25
CA ILE A 118 -18.98 -10.76 -18.33
C ILE A 118 -19.72 -9.59 -18.97
N LEU A 119 -19.56 -8.37 -18.43
CA LEU A 119 -20.31 -7.19 -18.91
C LEU A 119 -19.70 -6.53 -20.15
N LYS A 120 -18.55 -7.04 -20.65
CA LYS A 120 -17.84 -6.53 -21.85
C LYS A 120 -17.51 -5.04 -21.76
N GLY A 121 -17.30 -4.53 -20.55
CA GLY A 121 -16.94 -3.15 -20.31
C GLY A 121 -15.51 -2.82 -20.72
N ASN A 122 -15.18 -1.54 -20.75
CA ASN A 122 -13.84 -1.08 -21.13
C ASN A 122 -12.81 -1.46 -20.05
N ASP A 123 -11.85 -2.32 -20.41
CA ASP A 123 -10.80 -2.86 -19.53
C ASP A 123 -9.99 -1.78 -18.83
N LYS A 124 -9.62 -0.69 -19.54
CA LYS A 124 -8.80 0.40 -19.00
C LYS A 124 -9.54 1.19 -17.93
N ILE A 125 -10.83 1.48 -18.15
CA ILE A 125 -11.67 2.22 -17.20
C ILE A 125 -11.87 1.38 -15.94
N PHE A 126 -12.29 0.11 -16.09
CA PHE A 126 -12.54 -0.76 -14.94
C PHE A 126 -11.27 -1.13 -14.20
N LYS A 127 -10.11 -1.19 -14.88
CA LYS A 127 -8.82 -1.35 -14.19
C LYS A 127 -8.49 -0.16 -13.31
N LEU A 128 -8.72 1.07 -13.76
CA LEU A 128 -8.51 2.27 -12.93
C LEU A 128 -9.45 2.28 -11.71
N VAL A 129 -10.73 1.98 -11.90
CA VAL A 129 -11.71 1.89 -10.82
C VAL A 129 -11.29 0.82 -9.80
N SER A 130 -10.93 -0.36 -10.28
CA SER A 130 -10.47 -1.46 -9.43
C SER A 130 -9.21 -1.06 -8.63
N GLN A 131 -8.24 -0.42 -9.24
CA GLN A 131 -7.03 0.05 -8.53
C GLN A 131 -7.35 1.05 -7.41
N ILE A 132 -8.28 1.97 -7.62
CA ILE A 132 -8.73 2.89 -6.57
C ILE A 132 -9.36 2.10 -5.41
N LEU A 133 -10.24 1.14 -5.71
CA LEU A 133 -10.87 0.30 -4.69
C LEU A 133 -9.85 -0.57 -3.93
N VAL A 134 -8.85 -1.11 -4.63
CA VAL A 134 -7.74 -1.86 -4.00
C VAL A 134 -6.92 -0.97 -3.08
N ILE A 135 -6.57 0.24 -3.48
CA ILE A 135 -5.81 1.19 -2.63
C ILE A 135 -6.62 1.53 -1.37
N VAL A 136 -7.88 1.89 -1.53
CA VAL A 136 -8.78 2.21 -0.41
C VAL A 136 -8.99 0.99 0.49
N GLY A 137 -9.25 -0.18 -0.10
CA GLY A 137 -9.42 -1.44 0.62
C GLY A 137 -8.18 -1.83 1.43
N ASN A 138 -6.99 -1.75 0.82
CA ASN A 138 -5.72 -2.00 1.50
C ASN A 138 -5.49 -1.05 2.69
N TYR A 139 -5.81 0.24 2.53
CA TYR A 139 -5.71 1.21 3.61
C TYR A 139 -6.67 0.89 4.75
N LEU A 140 -7.95 0.66 4.43
CA LEU A 140 -8.98 0.36 5.43
C LEU A 140 -8.69 -0.95 6.18
N LEU A 141 -8.34 -2.03 5.47
CA LEU A 141 -7.99 -3.31 6.09
C LEU A 141 -6.74 -3.17 6.97
N SER A 142 -5.72 -2.45 6.50
CA SER A 142 -4.52 -2.19 7.30
C SER A 142 -4.87 -1.42 8.58
N LYS A 143 -5.67 -0.35 8.47
CA LYS A 143 -6.02 0.50 9.60
C LYS A 143 -6.95 -0.17 10.61
N LEU A 144 -8.00 -0.86 10.13
CA LEU A 144 -9.09 -1.35 10.97
C LEU A 144 -8.85 -2.77 11.50
N ILE A 145 -8.09 -3.57 10.78
CA ILE A 145 -7.89 -4.99 11.11
C ILE A 145 -6.45 -5.26 11.54
N VAL A 146 -5.46 -4.86 10.71
CA VAL A 146 -4.07 -5.23 10.93
C VAL A 146 -3.44 -4.41 12.06
N PHE A 147 -3.48 -3.07 11.93
CA PHE A 147 -2.83 -2.14 12.85
C PHE A 147 -3.84 -1.45 13.77
N LYS A 148 -4.89 -2.17 14.16
CA LYS A 148 -5.87 -1.67 15.12
C LYS A 148 -5.14 -1.27 16.40
N LYS A 149 -5.27 0.02 16.79
CA LYS A 149 -4.79 0.48 18.09
C LYS A 149 -5.57 -0.26 19.16
N ASP A 150 -4.88 -1.07 19.96
CA ASP A 150 -5.49 -1.74 21.09
C ASP A 150 -6.06 -0.68 22.02
N SER A 151 -7.40 -0.71 22.19
CA SER A 151 -8.15 0.22 23.07
C SER A 151 -7.85 -0.03 24.56
N TYR A 152 -6.90 -0.87 24.88
CA TYR A 152 -6.53 -1.27 26.26
C TYR A 152 -5.73 -0.21 27.03
N GLU A 153 -5.20 0.84 26.37
CA GLU A 153 -4.49 1.92 27.10
C GLU A 153 -5.43 2.91 27.81
N LYS A 154 -6.77 2.78 27.71
CA LYS A 154 -7.72 3.70 28.36
C LYS A 154 -8.19 3.27 29.74
N CYS A 155 -7.84 2.08 30.24
CA CYS A 155 -8.28 1.59 31.55
C CYS A 155 -7.17 1.54 32.61
N SER A 156 -5.98 2.08 32.33
CA SER A 156 -4.87 2.13 33.28
C SER A 156 -4.35 3.57 33.45
N LYS A 157 -5.23 4.46 33.84
CA LYS A 157 -4.84 5.73 34.51
C LYS A 157 -5.93 6.09 35.52
#